data_df89bb0113d3b93a31636e56451f9b41
#
_entry.id   df89bb0113d3b93a31636e56451f9b41
#
_cell.length_a   1.000
_cell.length_b   1.000
_cell.length_c   1.000
_cell.angle_alpha   90.00
_cell.angle_beta   90.00
_cell.angle_gamma   90.00
#
_symmetry.space_group_name_H-M   'P 1'
#
loop_
_entity.id
_entity.type
_entity.pdbx_description
1 polymer ?
#
loop_
_entity_poly.entity_id
_entity_poly.type
_entity_poly.pdbx_seq_one_letter_code
_entity_poly.pdbx_strand_id
1 'polypeptide(L)'
;MTGPAVPPKPLPILLIEDEPAVMEFVRAALERGGYAVVSAPSGAEGLRLLESQNFLGVVSDMRTPGGVDGADVHAWLTRHRPELAGRTVFITGDLANEETVATLRRTGTPCVEKPFRVQQFIAVVQQTIGKAL
;
A
#
# COMPACT_ATOMS: atom_id res chain seq x y z
N MET A 1 -24.37 31.39 -8.30
CA MET A 1 -23.09 31.28 -9.00
C MET A 1 -22.07 30.63 -8.10
N THR A 2 -21.39 29.69 -8.65
CA THR A 2 -20.30 29.05 -7.92
C THR A 2 -18.98 29.68 -8.36
N GLY A 3 -18.07 29.91 -7.44
CA GLY A 3 -16.72 30.30 -7.78
C GLY A 3 -15.98 29.17 -8.48
N PRO A 4 -14.69 29.37 -8.81
CA PRO A 4 -13.87 28.31 -9.39
C PRO A 4 -13.92 27.08 -8.48
N ALA A 5 -14.11 25.91 -9.07
CA ALA A 5 -14.09 24.67 -8.30
C ALA A 5 -12.70 24.49 -7.67
N VAL A 6 -12.69 24.21 -6.39
CA VAL A 6 -11.45 23.81 -5.70
C VAL A 6 -11.10 22.42 -6.19
N PRO A 7 -9.89 22.18 -6.73
CA PRO A 7 -9.52 20.84 -7.13
C PRO A 7 -9.63 19.89 -5.95
N PRO A 8 -10.16 18.68 -6.13
CA PRO A 8 -10.18 17.71 -5.04
C PRO A 8 -8.77 17.41 -4.58
N LYS A 9 -8.59 17.23 -3.28
CA LYS A 9 -7.30 16.81 -2.75
C LYS A 9 -6.96 15.44 -3.36
N PRO A 10 -5.70 15.22 -3.73
CA PRO A 10 -5.28 13.90 -4.19
C PRO A 10 -5.58 12.85 -3.14
N LEU A 11 -6.07 11.70 -3.58
CA LEU A 11 -6.27 10.59 -2.67
C LEU A 11 -4.92 10.10 -2.16
N PRO A 12 -4.80 9.80 -0.87
CA PRO A 12 -3.54 9.30 -0.33
C PRO A 12 -3.34 7.82 -0.63
N ILE A 13 -2.09 7.38 -0.52
CA ILE A 13 -1.77 5.97 -0.44
C ILE A 13 -1.91 5.52 1.01
N LEU A 14 -2.54 4.39 1.23
CA LEU A 14 -2.56 3.74 2.54
C LEU A 14 -1.29 2.91 2.68
N LEU A 15 -0.51 3.21 3.71
CA LEU A 15 0.72 2.48 4.03
C LEU A 15 0.51 1.67 5.30
N ILE A 16 0.58 0.36 5.18
CA ILE A 16 0.43 -0.56 6.32
C ILE A 16 1.80 -1.14 6.65
N GLU A 17 2.33 -0.79 7.80
CA GLU A 17 3.65 -1.22 8.26
C GLU A 17 3.72 -1.10 9.77
N ASP A 18 4.21 -2.12 10.46
CA ASP A 18 4.28 -2.13 11.92
C ASP A 18 5.60 -1.60 12.50
N GLU A 19 6.68 -1.66 11.73
CA GLU A 19 7.99 -1.18 12.20
C GLU A 19 8.12 0.33 11.97
N PRO A 20 8.26 1.15 13.04
CA PRO A 20 8.29 2.61 12.88
C PRO A 20 9.39 3.11 11.93
N ALA A 21 10.58 2.53 12.01
CA ALA A 21 11.68 2.96 11.16
C ALA A 21 11.41 2.67 9.68
N VAL A 22 10.84 1.51 9.38
CA VAL A 22 10.48 1.13 8.01
C VAL A 22 9.33 2.00 7.53
N MET A 23 8.34 2.23 8.38
CA MET A 23 7.21 3.10 8.04
C MET A 23 7.69 4.50 7.66
N GLU A 24 8.59 5.10 8.46
CA GLU A 24 9.11 6.43 8.17
C GLU A 24 9.91 6.46 6.88
N PHE A 25 10.70 5.42 6.62
CA PHE A 25 11.47 5.33 5.38
C PHE A 25 10.55 5.25 4.16
N VAL A 26 9.56 4.38 4.20
CA VAL A 26 8.63 4.19 3.09
C VAL A 26 7.74 5.42 2.91
N ARG A 27 7.26 6.00 4.01
CA ARG A 27 6.47 7.24 3.95
C ARG A 27 7.27 8.35 3.26
N ALA A 28 8.53 8.55 3.69
CA ALA A 28 9.38 9.58 3.12
C ALA A 28 9.60 9.35 1.62
N ALA A 29 9.82 8.11 1.22
CA ALA A 29 9.99 7.76 -0.20
C ALA A 29 8.74 8.11 -1.01
N LEU A 30 7.56 7.76 -0.51
CA LEU A 30 6.30 8.05 -1.18
C LEU A 30 6.05 9.56 -1.27
N GLU A 31 6.27 10.28 -0.16
CA GLU A 31 6.08 11.73 -0.14
C GLU A 31 7.03 12.44 -1.11
N ARG A 32 8.27 11.98 -1.20
CA ARG A 32 9.23 12.52 -2.18
C ARG A 32 8.80 12.23 -3.61
N GLY A 33 8.07 11.16 -3.83
CA GLY A 33 7.46 10.85 -5.12
C GLY A 33 6.21 11.65 -5.42
N GLY A 34 5.78 12.51 -4.50
CA GLY A 34 4.63 13.37 -4.69
C GLY A 34 3.32 12.83 -4.15
N TYR A 35 3.34 11.69 -3.45
CA TYR A 35 2.13 11.08 -2.91
C TYR A 35 1.82 11.59 -1.52
N ALA A 36 0.52 11.76 -1.22
CA ALA A 36 0.06 11.89 0.15
C ALA A 36 -0.03 10.49 0.76
N VAL A 37 0.23 10.37 2.05
CA VAL A 37 0.31 9.07 2.72
C VAL A 37 -0.49 9.10 4.02
N VAL A 38 -1.30 8.07 4.22
CA VAL A 38 -1.93 7.77 5.50
C VAL A 38 -1.36 6.44 5.95
N SER A 39 -0.82 6.37 7.15
CA SER A 39 -0.19 5.16 7.65
C SER A 39 -1.03 4.45 8.69
N ALA A 40 -0.92 3.12 8.70
CA ALA A 40 -1.56 2.25 9.67
C ALA A 40 -0.51 1.28 10.21
N PRO A 41 -0.45 1.08 11.54
CA PRO A 41 0.57 0.22 12.14
C PRO A 41 0.23 -1.27 12.07
N SER A 42 -0.95 -1.63 11.57
CA SER A 42 -1.37 -3.02 11.48
C SER A 42 -2.37 -3.22 10.34
N GLY A 43 -2.53 -4.47 9.93
CA GLY A 43 -3.53 -4.81 8.93
C GLY A 43 -4.95 -4.49 9.41
N ALA A 44 -5.24 -4.71 10.68
CA ALA A 44 -6.55 -4.39 11.25
C ALA A 44 -6.88 -2.89 11.17
N GLU A 45 -5.91 -2.04 11.53
CA GLU A 45 -6.09 -0.59 11.38
C GLU A 45 -6.24 -0.20 9.92
N GLY A 46 -5.47 -0.83 9.03
CA GLY A 46 -5.58 -0.60 7.59
C GLY A 46 -6.97 -0.91 7.08
N LEU A 47 -7.53 -2.05 7.47
CA LEU A 47 -8.90 -2.41 7.08
C LEU A 47 -9.93 -1.42 7.60
N ARG A 48 -9.76 -0.96 8.82
CA ARG A 48 -10.66 0.04 9.39
C ARG A 48 -10.65 1.34 8.56
N LEU A 49 -9.47 1.79 8.17
CA LEU A 49 -9.36 2.98 7.33
C LEU A 49 -9.95 2.75 5.94
N LEU A 50 -9.77 1.56 5.37
CA LEU A 50 -10.34 1.22 4.07
C LEU A 50 -11.87 1.20 4.09
N GLU A 51 -12.47 0.88 5.21
CA GLU A 51 -13.93 0.91 5.36
C GLU A 51 -14.50 2.33 5.35
N SER A 52 -13.71 3.31 5.77
CA SER A 52 -14.21 4.67 6.00
C SER A 52 -13.65 5.73 5.06
N GLN A 53 -12.57 5.44 4.33
CA GLN A 53 -11.90 6.42 3.49
C GLN A 53 -11.58 5.86 2.11
N ASN A 54 -11.37 6.78 1.17
CA ASN A 54 -10.91 6.44 -0.17
C ASN A 54 -9.40 6.64 -0.27
N PHE A 55 -8.76 5.78 -1.04
CA PHE A 55 -7.31 5.80 -1.24
C PHE A 55 -6.97 5.66 -2.72
N LEU A 56 -5.80 6.19 -3.08
CA LEU A 56 -5.26 6.02 -4.44
C LEU A 56 -4.77 4.58 -4.65
N GLY A 57 -4.19 4.00 -3.62
CA GLY A 57 -3.66 2.66 -3.65
C GLY A 57 -3.21 2.23 -2.26
N VAL A 58 -2.65 1.04 -2.17
CA VAL A 58 -2.23 0.44 -0.90
C VAL A 58 -0.80 -0.06 -1.03
N VAL A 59 0.03 0.29 -0.06
CA VAL A 59 1.36 -0.30 0.12
C VAL A 59 1.35 -1.02 1.46
N SER A 60 1.57 -2.32 1.46
CA SER A 60 1.44 -3.12 2.67
C SER A 60 2.61 -4.08 2.84
N ASP A 61 3.13 -4.15 4.06
CA ASP A 61 3.99 -5.25 4.43
C ASP A 61 3.18 -6.54 4.31
N MET A 62 3.83 -7.60 3.87
CA MET A 62 3.20 -8.92 3.80
C MET A 62 2.86 -9.46 5.18
N ARG A 63 3.65 -9.11 6.19
CA ARG A 63 3.48 -9.62 7.55
C ARG A 63 3.34 -8.47 8.53
N THR A 64 2.19 -8.41 9.17
CA THR A 64 1.95 -7.48 10.27
C THR A 64 1.41 -8.26 11.47
N PRO A 65 1.65 -7.79 12.70
CA PRO A 65 1.16 -8.47 13.88
C PRO A 65 -0.36 -8.39 14.00
N GLY A 66 -0.94 -9.24 14.83
CA GLY A 66 -2.36 -9.17 15.17
C GLY A 66 -3.26 -10.01 14.30
N GLY A 67 -2.72 -10.94 13.53
CA GLY A 67 -3.52 -11.93 12.79
C GLY A 67 -4.10 -11.45 11.48
N VAL A 68 -3.89 -10.19 11.10
CA VAL A 68 -4.31 -9.65 9.80
C VAL A 68 -3.05 -9.23 9.06
N ASP A 69 -2.67 -9.98 8.05
CA ASP A 69 -1.47 -9.69 7.25
C ASP A 69 -1.83 -9.09 5.89
N GLY A 70 -0.80 -8.91 5.03
CA GLY A 70 -1.01 -8.35 3.70
C GLY A 70 -1.92 -9.19 2.83
N ALA A 71 -1.84 -10.51 2.96
CA ALA A 71 -2.72 -11.42 2.21
C ALA A 71 -4.18 -11.23 2.61
N ASP A 72 -4.45 -11.06 3.91
CA ASP A 72 -5.81 -10.84 4.41
C ASP A 72 -6.35 -9.51 3.93
N VAL A 73 -5.53 -8.46 3.95
CA VAL A 73 -5.92 -7.14 3.44
C VAL A 73 -6.26 -7.23 1.96
N HIS A 74 -5.43 -7.90 1.19
CA HIS A 74 -5.67 -8.06 -0.26
C HIS A 74 -6.95 -8.85 -0.54
N ALA A 75 -7.21 -9.90 0.24
CA ALA A 75 -8.44 -10.68 0.10
C ALA A 75 -9.68 -9.81 0.37
N TRP A 76 -9.61 -8.97 1.40
CA TRP A 76 -10.69 -8.04 1.71
C TRP A 76 -10.89 -7.04 0.55
N LEU A 77 -9.80 -6.50 0.00
CA LEU A 77 -9.87 -5.56 -1.12
C LEU A 77 -10.48 -6.22 -2.35
N THR A 78 -10.09 -7.45 -2.66
CA THR A 78 -10.64 -8.18 -3.80
C THR A 78 -12.16 -8.30 -3.69
N ARG A 79 -12.64 -8.49 -2.49
CA ARG A 79 -14.06 -8.69 -2.22
C ARG A 79 -14.85 -7.38 -2.17
N HIS A 80 -14.28 -6.32 -1.58
CA HIS A 80 -15.00 -5.08 -1.29
C HIS A 80 -14.54 -3.87 -2.09
N ARG A 81 -13.29 -3.84 -2.51
CA ARG A 81 -12.69 -2.72 -3.24
C ARG A 81 -11.74 -3.26 -4.31
N PRO A 82 -12.29 -3.95 -5.33
CA PRO A 82 -11.42 -4.60 -6.34
C PRO A 82 -10.54 -3.62 -7.11
N GLU A 83 -10.93 -2.37 -7.27
CA GLU A 83 -10.08 -1.35 -7.89
C GLU A 83 -8.81 -1.11 -7.08
N LEU A 84 -8.88 -1.20 -5.76
CA LEU A 84 -7.71 -1.05 -4.90
C LEU A 84 -6.88 -2.33 -4.83
N ALA A 85 -7.51 -3.50 -4.97
CA ALA A 85 -6.77 -4.75 -5.07
C ALA A 85 -5.77 -4.71 -6.23
N GLY A 86 -6.17 -4.11 -7.35
CA GLY A 86 -5.29 -3.93 -8.51
C GLY A 86 -4.27 -2.80 -8.36
N ARG A 87 -4.36 -2.01 -7.30
CA ARG A 87 -3.45 -0.91 -6.99
C ARG A 87 -2.76 -1.14 -5.65
N THR A 88 -2.32 -2.36 -5.44
CA THR A 88 -1.63 -2.77 -4.21
C THR A 88 -0.20 -3.16 -4.54
N VAL A 89 0.73 -2.72 -3.71
CA VAL A 89 2.14 -3.13 -3.75
C VAL A 89 2.47 -3.72 -2.40
N PHE A 90 3.00 -4.94 -2.39
CA PHE A 90 3.48 -5.56 -1.17
C PHE A 90 4.96 -5.24 -0.94
N ILE A 91 5.34 -5.18 0.32
CA ILE A 91 6.73 -5.10 0.76
C ILE A 91 6.99 -6.32 1.62
N THR A 92 8.13 -6.96 1.44
CA THR A 92 8.50 -8.11 2.27
C THR A 92 10.00 -8.13 2.53
N GLY A 93 10.38 -8.63 3.71
CA GLY A 93 11.77 -8.94 4.02
C GLY A 93 12.15 -10.38 3.74
N ASP A 94 11.21 -11.21 3.27
CA ASP A 94 11.45 -12.64 3.15
C ASP A 94 10.71 -13.25 1.94
N LEU A 95 11.34 -13.15 0.77
CA LEU A 95 10.83 -13.81 -0.44
C LEU A 95 11.11 -15.33 -0.45
N ALA A 96 11.83 -15.84 0.55
CA ALA A 96 12.02 -17.28 0.70
C ALA A 96 10.87 -17.95 1.44
N ASN A 97 9.98 -17.17 2.03
CA ASN A 97 8.82 -17.69 2.75
C ASN A 97 7.80 -18.27 1.76
N GLU A 98 7.44 -19.55 1.95
CA GLU A 98 6.55 -20.24 1.03
C GLU A 98 5.15 -19.63 0.97
N GLU A 99 4.62 -19.19 2.09
CA GLU A 99 3.30 -18.56 2.13
C GLU A 99 3.29 -17.23 1.38
N THR A 100 4.36 -16.46 1.53
CA THR A 100 4.51 -15.20 0.80
C THR A 100 4.54 -15.45 -0.70
N VAL A 101 5.37 -16.40 -1.14
CA VAL A 101 5.49 -16.74 -2.55
C VAL A 101 4.17 -17.23 -3.12
N ALA A 102 3.47 -18.09 -2.38
CA ALA A 102 2.17 -18.60 -2.79
C ALA A 102 1.14 -17.48 -2.95
N THR A 103 1.12 -16.54 -2.01
CA THR A 103 0.22 -15.38 -2.09
C THR A 103 0.53 -14.52 -3.30
N LEU A 104 1.80 -14.25 -3.57
CA LEU A 104 2.20 -13.43 -4.70
C LEU A 104 1.82 -14.08 -6.03
N ARG A 105 2.01 -15.40 -6.14
CA ARG A 105 1.60 -16.13 -7.35
C ARG A 105 0.09 -16.12 -7.54
N ARG A 106 -0.65 -16.32 -6.47
CA ARG A 106 -2.11 -16.35 -6.53
C ARG A 106 -2.70 -15.02 -6.91
N THR A 107 -2.17 -13.94 -6.32
CA THR A 107 -2.74 -12.60 -6.48
C THR A 107 -2.18 -11.83 -7.67
N GLY A 108 -0.98 -12.19 -8.12
CA GLY A 108 -0.29 -11.42 -9.15
C GLY A 108 0.15 -10.03 -8.70
N THR A 109 0.11 -9.77 -7.39
CA THR A 109 0.41 -8.45 -6.84
C THR A 109 1.91 -8.20 -6.85
N PRO A 110 2.35 -7.02 -7.33
CA PRO A 110 3.77 -6.67 -7.26
C PRO A 110 4.30 -6.61 -5.84
N CYS A 111 5.55 -7.03 -5.66
CA CYS A 111 6.19 -7.06 -4.36
C CYS A 111 7.61 -6.51 -4.48
N VAL A 112 7.99 -5.70 -3.50
CA VAL A 112 9.35 -5.15 -3.41
C VAL A 112 10.00 -5.75 -2.17
N GLU A 113 11.18 -6.32 -2.35
CA GLU A 113 11.93 -6.96 -1.25
C GLU A 113 12.77 -5.94 -0.50
N LYS A 114 12.71 -5.98 0.83
CA LYS A 114 13.58 -5.19 1.70
C LYS A 114 14.96 -5.84 1.81
N PRO A 115 16.05 -5.09 1.82
CA PRO A 115 16.13 -3.64 1.61
C PRO A 115 16.01 -3.29 0.13
N PHE A 116 15.40 -2.15 -0.17
CA PHE A 116 15.23 -1.72 -1.55
C PHE A 116 15.72 -0.29 -1.75
N ARG A 117 15.98 0.07 -3.01
CA ARG A 117 16.31 1.45 -3.38
C ARG A 117 15.04 2.23 -3.58
N VAL A 118 15.04 3.50 -3.15
CA VAL A 118 13.88 4.38 -3.28
C VAL A 118 13.41 4.46 -4.72
N GLN A 119 14.32 4.60 -5.67
CA GLN A 119 13.97 4.71 -7.09
C GLN A 119 13.28 3.45 -7.61
N GLN A 120 13.75 2.28 -7.21
CA GLN A 120 13.14 1.01 -7.60
C GLN A 120 11.73 0.89 -7.02
N PHE A 121 11.58 1.23 -5.75
CA PHE A 121 10.29 1.19 -5.07
C PHE A 121 9.29 2.14 -5.74
N ILE A 122 9.69 3.38 -5.98
CA ILE A 122 8.81 4.38 -6.59
C ILE A 122 8.42 3.98 -8.01
N ALA A 123 9.33 3.36 -8.78
CA ALA A 123 8.98 2.86 -10.11
C ALA A 123 7.87 1.82 -10.07
N VAL A 124 7.92 0.89 -9.12
CA VAL A 124 6.87 -0.12 -8.94
C VAL A 124 5.55 0.54 -8.52
N VAL A 125 5.61 1.51 -7.60
CA VAL A 125 4.42 2.26 -7.16
C VAL A 125 3.78 2.99 -8.35
N GLN A 126 4.56 3.67 -9.16
CA GLN A 126 4.04 4.41 -10.31
C GLN A 126 3.38 3.47 -11.33
N GLN A 127 3.97 2.31 -11.57
CA GLN A 127 3.40 1.33 -12.51
C GLN A 127 2.11 0.71 -11.99
N THR A 128 2.02 0.49 -10.68
CA THR A 128 0.91 -0.26 -10.08
C THR A 128 -0.22 0.65 -9.61
N ILE A 129 0.12 1.75 -8.97
CA ILE A 129 -0.84 2.66 -8.34
C ILE A 129 -1.13 3.86 -9.23
N GLY A 130 -0.16 4.26 -10.03
CA GLY A 130 -0.25 5.45 -10.87
C GLY A 130 0.63 6.57 -10.33
N LYS A 131 0.89 7.53 -11.20
CA LYS A 131 1.70 8.68 -10.82
C LYS A 131 0.95 9.57 -9.85
N ALA A 132 1.69 10.24 -8.98
CA ALA A 132 1.13 11.26 -8.13
C ALA A 132 0.58 12.42 -8.97
N LEU A 133 -0.53 12.96 -8.53
CA LEU A 133 -1.18 14.08 -9.20
C LEU A 133 -0.54 15.41 -8.81
#